data_19560b1ed3b53fd3f1e8a5b0b29b1449
#
_entry.id   19560b1ed3b53fd3f1e8a5b0b29b1449
#
_cell.length_a   1.000
_cell.length_b   1.000
_cell.length_c   1.000
_cell.angle_alpha   90.00
_cell.angle_beta   90.00
_cell.angle_gamma   90.00
#
_symmetry.space_group_name_H-M   'P 1'
#
loop_
_entity.id
_entity.type
_entity.pdbx_description
1 polymer ?
#
loop_
_entity_poly.entity_id
_entity_poly.type
_entity_poly.pdbx_seq_one_letter_code
_entity_poly.pdbx_strand_id
1 'polypeptide(L)'
;MYDVIIIGKGPAGISASLYAKRAGLSALIIGKDLGALEKAKEVENYYGITASGKEIAELGIKQAEKLQIPIKTEEVVSIICDETFTIETNQNKYESKAVLLATGTNRIQPKIKGIKEFEGKGISYCAVCDGFLYRSQDVAVLGSGEYAIHEAQELANVAKSVTILTNGKSNIKLQESLKDKIIINEKQIKEFIGDKIIRKVKFTDDTELQIRGIFVAEGVATSIDFARKLGARIAQNRIVVDSKMETNIPGLYAAGDCTGGLLQISTAVAEGAIAGTEIIKFIRENKEEK
;
A
#
# COMPACT_ATOMS: atom_id res chain seq x y z
N MET A 1 -3.68 19.16 9.94
CA MET A 1 -2.40 18.67 9.41
C MET A 1 -1.60 18.04 10.55
N TYR A 2 -1.07 16.84 10.37
CA TYR A 2 -0.22 16.11 11.34
C TYR A 2 1.26 16.40 11.08
N ASP A 3 2.11 16.23 12.09
CA ASP A 3 3.56 16.24 11.86
C ASP A 3 3.99 14.95 11.15
N VAL A 4 3.40 13.79 11.51
CA VAL A 4 3.65 12.52 10.85
C VAL A 4 2.38 11.67 10.75
N ILE A 5 2.19 11.02 9.60
CA ILE A 5 1.19 9.96 9.41
C ILE A 5 1.92 8.64 9.14
N ILE A 6 1.53 7.61 9.88
CA ILE A 6 2.13 6.29 9.84
C ILE A 6 1.13 5.33 9.18
N ILE A 7 1.53 4.72 8.07
CA ILE A 7 0.70 3.80 7.30
C ILE A 7 1.06 2.37 7.69
N GLY A 8 0.23 1.77 8.51
CA GLY A 8 0.41 0.44 9.09
C GLY A 8 0.50 0.47 10.60
N LYS A 9 -0.31 -0.36 11.26
CA LYS A 9 -0.39 -0.51 12.73
C LYS A 9 0.32 -1.77 13.24
N GLY A 10 1.31 -2.26 12.47
CA GLY A 10 2.22 -3.33 12.87
C GLY A 10 3.35 -2.83 13.79
N PRO A 11 4.29 -3.73 14.17
CA PRO A 11 5.36 -3.42 15.13
C PRO A 11 6.19 -2.19 14.76
N ALA A 12 6.55 -2.03 13.48
CA ALA A 12 7.32 -0.86 13.01
C ALA A 12 6.54 0.45 13.17
N GLY A 13 5.27 0.48 12.72
CA GLY A 13 4.44 1.68 12.80
C GLY A 13 4.14 2.08 14.24
N ILE A 14 3.76 1.12 15.08
CA ILE A 14 3.55 1.37 16.51
C ILE A 14 4.82 1.90 17.15
N SER A 15 5.97 1.25 16.96
CA SER A 15 7.24 1.68 17.53
C SER A 15 7.55 3.14 17.16
N ALA A 16 7.51 3.50 15.87
CA ALA A 16 7.75 4.86 15.41
C ALA A 16 6.82 5.90 16.06
N SER A 17 5.52 5.55 16.17
CA SER A 17 4.52 6.44 16.75
C SER A 17 4.80 6.79 18.21
N LEU A 18 5.31 5.82 19.01
CA LEU A 18 5.67 6.04 20.40
C LEU A 18 6.80 7.06 20.53
N TYR A 19 7.83 6.98 19.65
CA TYR A 19 8.93 7.95 19.63
C TYR A 19 8.45 9.34 19.23
N ALA A 20 7.69 9.44 18.13
CA ALA A 20 7.14 10.70 17.66
C ALA A 20 6.28 11.39 18.73
N LYS A 21 5.36 10.66 19.36
CA LYS A 21 4.48 11.19 20.40
C LYS A 21 5.23 11.65 21.64
N ARG A 22 6.22 10.88 22.10
CA ARG A 22 7.06 11.24 23.26
C ARG A 22 7.90 12.49 23.00
N ALA A 23 8.22 12.79 21.74
CA ALA A 23 8.91 14.01 21.33
C ALA A 23 7.97 15.22 21.14
N GLY A 24 6.68 15.06 21.41
CA GLY A 24 5.66 16.11 21.31
C GLY A 24 5.11 16.32 19.90
N LEU A 25 5.37 15.41 18.94
CA LEU A 25 4.80 15.51 17.60
C LEU A 25 3.34 15.04 17.58
N SER A 26 2.56 15.64 16.68
CA SER A 26 1.24 15.16 16.33
C SER A 26 1.37 13.98 15.36
N ALA A 27 1.05 12.78 15.82
CA ALA A 27 1.12 11.54 15.03
C ALA A 27 -0.27 10.94 14.83
N LEU A 28 -0.51 10.33 13.65
CA LEU A 28 -1.69 9.54 13.33
C LEU A 28 -1.23 8.20 12.77
N ILE A 29 -1.83 7.11 13.24
CA ILE A 29 -1.65 5.78 12.65
C ILE A 29 -2.89 5.43 11.81
N ILE A 30 -2.69 4.97 10.57
CA ILE A 30 -3.75 4.48 9.70
C ILE A 30 -3.40 3.05 9.28
N GLY A 31 -4.32 2.10 9.50
CA GLY A 31 -4.13 0.73 9.06
C GLY A 31 -5.42 -0.08 9.11
N LYS A 32 -5.67 -0.89 8.09
CA LYS A 32 -6.90 -1.66 7.92
C LYS A 32 -6.98 -2.85 8.90
N ASP A 33 -5.89 -3.58 9.06
CA ASP A 33 -5.80 -4.82 9.83
C ASP A 33 -4.51 -4.88 10.67
N LEU A 34 -4.33 -5.97 11.42
CA LEU A 34 -3.14 -6.21 12.25
C LEU A 34 -1.94 -6.79 11.46
N GLY A 35 -2.11 -6.99 10.16
CA GLY A 35 -1.07 -7.46 9.25
C GLY A 35 -0.63 -8.91 9.47
N ALA A 36 0.64 -9.19 9.13
CA ALA A 36 1.18 -10.55 9.17
C ALA A 36 1.29 -11.10 10.59
N LEU A 37 1.51 -10.24 11.57
CA LEU A 37 1.72 -10.64 12.96
C LEU A 37 0.51 -11.39 13.54
N GLU A 38 -0.71 -10.97 13.19
CA GLU A 38 -1.94 -11.61 13.68
C GLU A 38 -2.01 -13.12 13.36
N LYS A 39 -1.32 -13.56 12.31
CA LYS A 39 -1.33 -14.96 11.84
C LYS A 39 -0.40 -15.87 12.63
N ALA A 40 0.52 -15.32 13.41
CA ALA A 40 1.45 -16.10 14.22
C ALA A 40 0.72 -16.68 15.44
N LYS A 41 0.68 -18.02 15.52
CA LYS A 41 0.00 -18.72 16.64
C LYS A 41 0.72 -18.51 17.96
N GLU A 42 2.05 -18.55 17.93
CA GLU A 42 2.93 -18.35 19.06
C GLU A 42 4.23 -17.70 18.60
N VAL A 43 4.75 -16.78 19.40
CA VAL A 43 5.99 -16.05 19.20
C VAL A 43 6.86 -16.24 20.45
N GLU A 44 7.94 -17.00 20.31
CA GLU A 44 8.86 -17.33 21.40
C GLU A 44 10.17 -16.54 21.34
N ASN A 45 10.46 -15.93 20.20
CA ASN A 45 11.73 -15.25 19.89
C ASN A 45 11.67 -13.72 19.97
N TYR A 46 10.65 -13.17 20.62
CA TYR A 46 10.57 -11.74 20.90
C TYR A 46 10.88 -11.46 22.36
N TYR A 47 11.92 -10.64 22.61
CA TYR A 47 12.43 -10.37 23.95
C TYR A 47 11.33 -9.89 24.91
N GLY A 48 11.26 -10.54 26.08
CA GLY A 48 10.42 -10.14 27.19
C GLY A 48 8.97 -10.65 27.17
N ILE A 49 8.55 -11.37 26.11
CA ILE A 49 7.20 -11.93 26.03
C ILE A 49 7.16 -13.18 25.15
N THR A 50 6.42 -14.19 25.58
CA THR A 50 5.95 -15.31 24.77
C THR A 50 4.44 -15.23 24.70
N ALA A 51 3.88 -15.02 23.51
CA ALA A 51 2.43 -14.85 23.29
C ALA A 51 2.08 -15.09 21.83
N SER A 52 0.78 -15.15 21.52
CA SER A 52 0.33 -15.13 20.13
C SER A 52 0.66 -13.79 19.46
N GLY A 53 0.85 -13.81 18.14
CA GLY A 53 1.08 -12.59 17.40
C GLY A 53 -0.07 -11.58 17.52
N LYS A 54 -1.30 -12.06 17.64
CA LYS A 54 -2.48 -11.23 17.90
C LYS A 54 -2.37 -10.49 19.24
N GLU A 55 -2.03 -11.19 20.32
CA GLU A 55 -1.84 -10.57 21.64
C GLU A 55 -0.73 -9.53 21.63
N ILE A 56 0.41 -9.81 20.98
CA ILE A 56 1.50 -8.84 20.86
C ILE A 56 1.05 -7.59 20.09
N ALA A 57 0.30 -7.76 18.99
CA ALA A 57 -0.22 -6.64 18.21
C ALA A 57 -1.21 -5.78 19.02
N GLU A 58 -2.12 -6.42 19.76
CA GLU A 58 -3.08 -5.73 20.65
C GLU A 58 -2.38 -4.98 21.78
N LEU A 59 -1.32 -5.54 22.35
CA LEU A 59 -0.51 -4.85 23.36
C LEU A 59 0.15 -3.58 22.80
N GLY A 60 0.70 -3.66 21.60
CA GLY A 60 1.26 -2.49 20.91
C GLY A 60 0.21 -1.39 20.67
N ILE A 61 -0.98 -1.76 20.21
CA ILE A 61 -2.10 -0.83 20.03
C ILE A 61 -2.50 -0.17 21.36
N LYS A 62 -2.69 -0.96 22.40
CA LYS A 62 -3.01 -0.44 23.76
C LYS A 62 -1.93 0.53 24.27
N GLN A 63 -0.66 0.28 23.94
CA GLN A 63 0.42 1.17 24.31
C GLN A 63 0.32 2.52 23.57
N ALA A 64 -0.01 2.53 22.29
CA ALA A 64 -0.24 3.74 21.51
C ALA A 64 -1.47 4.50 22.00
N GLU A 65 -2.58 3.82 22.28
CA GLU A 65 -3.81 4.39 22.84
C GLU A 65 -3.57 5.06 24.20
N LYS A 66 -2.79 4.41 25.09
CA LYS A 66 -2.41 4.98 26.39
C LYS A 66 -1.65 6.30 26.26
N LEU A 67 -0.90 6.49 25.18
CA LEU A 67 -0.24 7.75 24.83
C LEU A 67 -1.15 8.70 24.05
N GLN A 68 -2.41 8.37 23.89
CA GLN A 68 -3.38 9.17 23.13
C GLN A 68 -2.94 9.42 21.68
N ILE A 69 -2.35 8.41 21.04
CA ILE A 69 -2.05 8.43 19.62
C ILE A 69 -3.31 8.00 18.86
N PRO A 70 -3.88 8.85 18.00
CA PRO A 70 -5.03 8.47 17.18
C PRO A 70 -4.69 7.28 16.27
N ILE A 71 -5.56 6.27 16.25
CA ILE A 71 -5.47 5.12 15.35
C ILE A 71 -6.76 5.05 14.53
N LYS A 72 -6.63 5.03 13.21
CA LYS A 72 -7.74 4.89 12.27
C LYS A 72 -7.71 3.53 11.60
N THR A 73 -8.82 2.81 11.68
CA THR A 73 -9.00 1.55 10.96
C THR A 73 -9.62 1.87 9.60
N GLU A 74 -8.80 2.35 8.69
CA GLU A 74 -9.15 2.79 7.35
C GLU A 74 -8.18 2.18 6.34
N GLU A 75 -8.62 2.05 5.08
CA GLU A 75 -7.79 1.61 3.96
C GLU A 75 -7.23 2.84 3.25
N VAL A 76 -5.91 3.01 3.26
CA VAL A 76 -5.23 4.02 2.44
C VAL A 76 -5.27 3.57 0.98
N VAL A 77 -5.73 4.44 0.09
CA VAL A 77 -5.85 4.17 -1.35
C VAL A 77 -4.87 5.02 -2.17
N SER A 78 -4.50 6.20 -1.67
CA SER A 78 -3.55 7.09 -2.35
C SER A 78 -2.70 7.87 -1.36
N ILE A 79 -1.48 8.20 -1.79
CA ILE A 79 -0.59 9.16 -1.13
C ILE A 79 0.00 10.05 -2.22
N ILE A 80 -0.16 11.35 -2.08
CA ILE A 80 0.36 12.38 -2.98
C ILE A 80 1.36 13.23 -2.20
N CYS A 81 2.45 13.61 -2.83
CA CYS A 81 3.47 14.48 -2.26
C CYS A 81 3.64 15.71 -3.15
N ASP A 82 3.23 16.85 -2.62
CA ASP A 82 3.53 18.18 -3.17
C ASP A 82 4.46 18.91 -2.17
N GLU A 83 4.02 20.00 -1.56
CA GLU A 83 4.73 20.63 -0.44
C GLU A 83 4.59 19.84 0.86
N THR A 84 3.50 19.13 1.01
CA THR A 84 3.17 18.22 2.11
C THR A 84 2.61 16.93 1.56
N PHE A 85 2.45 15.92 2.42
CA PHE A 85 1.81 14.67 2.03
C PHE A 85 0.31 14.75 2.25
N THR A 86 -0.46 14.41 1.21
CA THR A 86 -1.90 14.16 1.28
C THR A 86 -2.15 12.66 1.26
N ILE A 87 -2.79 12.14 2.29
CA ILE A 87 -3.12 10.72 2.45
C ILE A 87 -4.63 10.57 2.26
N GLU A 88 -5.03 9.82 1.25
CA GLU A 88 -6.42 9.55 0.94
C GLU A 88 -6.77 8.11 1.35
N THR A 89 -7.85 7.97 2.12
CA THR A 89 -8.38 6.68 2.54
C THR A 89 -9.73 6.44 1.87
N ASN A 90 -10.28 5.25 2.05
CA ASN A 90 -11.65 4.93 1.62
C ASN A 90 -12.74 5.74 2.37
N GLN A 91 -12.38 6.56 3.36
CA GLN A 91 -13.33 7.32 4.18
C GLN A 91 -12.99 8.79 4.30
N ASN A 92 -11.71 9.14 4.38
CA ASN A 92 -11.23 10.47 4.74
C ASN A 92 -10.00 10.89 3.95
N LYS A 93 -9.65 12.17 4.08
CA LYS A 93 -8.42 12.76 3.57
C LYS A 93 -7.65 13.40 4.72
N TYR A 94 -6.35 13.18 4.79
CA TYR A 94 -5.45 13.66 5.83
C TYR A 94 -4.22 14.31 5.23
N GLU A 95 -3.62 15.24 5.95
CA GLU A 95 -2.39 15.93 5.55
C GLU A 95 -1.31 15.77 6.62
N SER A 96 -0.05 15.59 6.19
CA SER A 96 1.11 15.53 7.07
C SER A 96 2.38 16.08 6.43
N LYS A 97 3.34 16.46 7.28
CA LYS A 97 4.69 16.91 6.88
C LYS A 97 5.60 15.74 6.54
N ALA A 98 5.40 14.60 7.19
CA ALA A 98 6.17 13.37 6.97
C ALA A 98 5.24 12.15 6.93
N VAL A 99 5.67 11.10 6.22
CA VAL A 99 4.97 9.81 6.14
C VAL A 99 5.94 8.69 6.45
N LEU A 100 5.49 7.72 7.26
CA LEU A 100 6.16 6.44 7.45
C LEU A 100 5.34 5.32 6.79
N LEU A 101 5.93 4.62 5.83
CA LEU A 101 5.38 3.43 5.22
C LEU A 101 5.77 2.19 6.04
N ALA A 102 4.80 1.51 6.66
CA ALA A 102 5.01 0.39 7.57
C ALA A 102 3.96 -0.73 7.42
N THR A 103 3.45 -0.96 6.19
CA THR A 103 2.39 -1.96 5.92
C THR A 103 2.90 -3.40 5.80
N GLY A 104 4.21 -3.62 5.96
CA GLY A 104 4.81 -4.94 5.74
C GLY A 104 4.87 -5.33 4.25
N THR A 105 4.87 -6.63 3.96
CA THR A 105 5.07 -7.19 2.60
C THR A 105 3.86 -7.94 2.05
N ASN A 106 2.71 -7.90 2.70
CA ASN A 106 1.54 -8.70 2.36
C ASN A 106 0.88 -8.26 1.05
N ARG A 107 1.55 -8.52 -0.09
CA ARG A 107 0.92 -8.41 -1.40
C ARG A 107 0.27 -9.72 -1.78
N ILE A 108 -1.01 -9.69 -2.09
CA ILE A 108 -1.71 -10.82 -2.69
C ILE A 108 -1.27 -10.90 -4.17
N GLN A 109 -0.48 -11.92 -4.50
CA GLN A 109 -0.19 -12.23 -5.90
C GLN A 109 -1.24 -13.21 -6.42
N PRO A 110 -2.08 -12.82 -7.39
CA PRO A 110 -3.06 -13.72 -7.98
C PRO A 110 -2.34 -14.88 -8.66
N LYS A 111 -2.82 -16.12 -8.43
CA LYS A 111 -2.30 -17.31 -9.10
C LYS A 111 -3.05 -17.53 -10.41
N ILE A 112 -2.83 -16.66 -11.40
CA ILE A 112 -3.43 -16.74 -12.73
C ILE A 112 -2.34 -17.08 -13.73
N LYS A 113 -2.60 -18.04 -14.63
CA LYS A 113 -1.68 -18.43 -15.71
C LYS A 113 -1.42 -17.21 -16.61
N GLY A 114 -0.15 -16.98 -16.95
CA GLY A 114 0.30 -15.84 -17.77
C GLY A 114 0.65 -14.58 -16.99
N ILE A 115 0.29 -14.45 -15.70
CA ILE A 115 0.55 -13.21 -14.95
C ILE A 115 2.04 -12.87 -14.88
N LYS A 116 2.90 -13.84 -14.60
CA LYS A 116 4.36 -13.64 -14.54
C LYS A 116 4.98 -13.46 -15.93
N GLU A 117 4.44 -14.11 -16.94
CA GLU A 117 4.93 -14.06 -18.31
C GLU A 117 4.78 -12.66 -18.92
N PHE A 118 3.65 -12.02 -18.64
CA PHE A 118 3.32 -10.69 -19.17
C PHE A 118 3.62 -9.54 -18.19
N GLU A 119 4.28 -9.80 -17.06
CA GLU A 119 4.75 -8.73 -16.15
C GLU A 119 5.76 -7.84 -16.87
N GLY A 120 5.49 -6.52 -16.90
CA GLY A 120 6.23 -5.55 -17.71
C GLY A 120 5.98 -5.66 -19.23
N LYS A 121 5.12 -6.57 -19.66
CA LYS A 121 4.73 -6.78 -21.06
C LYS A 121 3.21 -6.62 -21.25
N GLY A 122 2.66 -5.62 -20.58
CA GLY A 122 1.24 -5.30 -20.55
C GLY A 122 0.57 -5.62 -19.22
N ILE A 123 1.24 -6.23 -18.25
CA ILE A 123 0.81 -6.30 -16.86
C ILE A 123 1.65 -5.33 -16.03
N SER A 124 0.99 -4.39 -15.37
CA SER A 124 1.56 -3.38 -14.48
C SER A 124 0.94 -3.46 -13.08
N TYR A 125 1.58 -2.79 -12.14
CA TYR A 125 1.14 -2.67 -10.75
C TYR A 125 1.01 -1.21 -10.31
N CYS A 126 1.03 -0.26 -11.24
CA CYS A 126 0.96 1.17 -10.95
C CYS A 126 0.25 1.90 -12.08
N ALA A 127 -1.01 2.27 -11.87
CA ALA A 127 -1.78 3.02 -12.86
C ALA A 127 -1.19 4.41 -13.14
N VAL A 128 -0.75 5.10 -12.10
CA VAL A 128 -0.13 6.44 -12.24
C VAL A 128 1.18 6.39 -13.01
N CYS A 129 2.00 5.32 -12.79
CA CYS A 129 3.30 5.19 -13.45
C CYS A 129 3.19 4.85 -14.94
N ASP A 130 2.32 3.91 -15.29
CA ASP A 130 2.29 3.29 -16.61
C ASP A 130 1.01 3.59 -17.40
N GLY A 131 -0.01 4.19 -16.78
CA GLY A 131 -1.32 4.43 -17.40
C GLY A 131 -1.23 5.26 -18.68
N PHE A 132 -0.29 6.21 -18.77
CA PHE A 132 -0.10 7.05 -19.95
C PHE A 132 0.29 6.25 -21.21
N LEU A 133 0.92 5.07 -21.07
CA LEU A 133 1.27 4.17 -22.17
C LEU A 133 0.03 3.56 -22.84
N TYR A 134 -1.11 3.59 -22.14
CA TYR A 134 -2.38 2.99 -22.59
C TYR A 134 -3.42 4.05 -22.96
N ARG A 135 -2.99 5.26 -23.31
CA ARG A 135 -3.89 6.32 -23.75
C ARG A 135 -4.76 5.86 -24.91
N SER A 136 -6.07 6.08 -24.79
CA SER A 136 -7.09 5.68 -25.77
C SER A 136 -7.11 4.17 -26.11
N GLN A 137 -6.67 3.32 -25.18
CA GLN A 137 -6.70 1.86 -25.30
C GLN A 137 -7.64 1.23 -24.26
N ASP A 138 -8.09 0.01 -24.56
CA ASP A 138 -8.91 -0.77 -23.65
C ASP A 138 -8.00 -1.47 -22.62
N VAL A 139 -8.21 -1.20 -21.33
CA VAL A 139 -7.42 -1.73 -20.22
C VAL A 139 -8.29 -2.41 -19.18
N ALA A 140 -7.68 -3.22 -18.34
CA ALA A 140 -8.36 -3.84 -17.22
C ALA A 140 -7.61 -3.58 -15.91
N VAL A 141 -8.37 -3.57 -14.79
CA VAL A 141 -7.84 -3.58 -13.43
C VAL A 141 -8.24 -4.90 -12.78
N LEU A 142 -7.26 -5.69 -12.36
CA LEU A 142 -7.50 -6.94 -11.64
C LEU A 142 -7.57 -6.67 -10.14
N GLY A 143 -8.74 -6.81 -9.55
CA GLY A 143 -8.98 -6.59 -8.13
C GLY A 143 -10.45 -6.40 -7.80
N SER A 144 -10.79 -6.37 -6.51
CA SER A 144 -12.19 -6.35 -6.06
C SER A 144 -12.44 -5.45 -4.83
N GLY A 145 -11.50 -4.57 -4.46
CA GLY A 145 -11.60 -3.66 -3.32
C GLY A 145 -11.51 -2.19 -3.70
N GLU A 146 -11.45 -1.33 -2.70
CA GLU A 146 -11.33 0.13 -2.85
C GLU A 146 -10.07 0.52 -3.64
N TYR A 147 -8.97 -0.20 -3.43
CA TYR A 147 -7.75 0.03 -4.19
C TYR A 147 -7.95 -0.22 -5.69
N ALA A 148 -8.68 -1.28 -6.07
CA ALA A 148 -8.98 -1.54 -7.48
C ALA A 148 -9.89 -0.46 -8.10
N ILE A 149 -10.86 0.05 -7.34
CA ILE A 149 -11.72 1.16 -7.77
C ILE A 149 -10.86 2.41 -8.00
N HIS A 150 -9.97 2.74 -7.06
CA HIS A 150 -9.08 3.89 -7.19
C HIS A 150 -8.16 3.79 -8.42
N GLU A 151 -7.51 2.65 -8.65
CA GLU A 151 -6.67 2.43 -9.84
C GLU A 151 -7.49 2.54 -11.14
N ALA A 152 -8.74 2.05 -11.14
CA ALA A 152 -9.61 2.17 -12.30
C ALA A 152 -10.04 3.62 -12.57
N GLN A 153 -10.24 4.43 -11.53
CA GLN A 153 -10.53 5.87 -11.66
C GLN A 153 -9.36 6.62 -12.29
N GLU A 154 -8.12 6.35 -11.86
CA GLU A 154 -6.92 6.93 -12.44
C GLU A 154 -6.83 6.62 -13.94
N LEU A 155 -7.04 5.36 -14.31
CA LEU A 155 -7.00 4.91 -15.71
C LEU A 155 -8.14 5.48 -16.56
N ALA A 156 -9.32 5.69 -15.99
CA ALA A 156 -10.49 6.22 -16.70
C ALA A 156 -10.28 7.64 -17.24
N ASN A 157 -9.26 8.36 -16.75
CA ASN A 157 -8.89 9.68 -17.24
C ASN A 157 -8.03 9.62 -18.51
N VAL A 158 -7.43 8.48 -18.85
CA VAL A 158 -6.48 8.36 -19.97
C VAL A 158 -6.82 7.24 -20.95
N ALA A 159 -7.37 6.13 -20.47
CA ALA A 159 -7.74 4.97 -21.27
C ALA A 159 -9.05 5.22 -22.06
N LYS A 160 -9.27 4.43 -23.11
CA LYS A 160 -10.53 4.44 -23.87
C LYS A 160 -11.66 3.79 -23.08
N SER A 161 -11.37 2.64 -22.47
CA SER A 161 -12.29 1.95 -21.56
C SER A 161 -11.52 1.26 -20.44
N VAL A 162 -12.14 1.14 -19.28
CA VAL A 162 -11.56 0.44 -18.12
C VAL A 162 -12.52 -0.64 -17.65
N THR A 163 -12.03 -1.87 -17.54
CA THR A 163 -12.82 -2.99 -17.00
C THR A 163 -12.19 -3.48 -15.70
N ILE A 164 -12.94 -3.44 -14.59
CA ILE A 164 -12.51 -4.10 -13.36
C ILE A 164 -12.82 -5.59 -13.47
N LEU A 165 -11.80 -6.41 -13.33
CA LEU A 165 -11.86 -7.87 -13.32
C LEU A 165 -11.82 -8.36 -11.87
N THR A 166 -12.95 -8.78 -11.33
CA THR A 166 -13.04 -9.18 -9.92
C THR A 166 -12.63 -10.63 -9.67
N ASN A 167 -12.43 -11.38 -10.75
CA ASN A 167 -12.04 -12.80 -10.71
C ASN A 167 -12.97 -13.66 -9.84
N GLY A 168 -14.27 -13.54 -10.06
CA GLY A 168 -15.29 -14.31 -9.34
C GLY A 168 -15.76 -13.73 -8.00
N LYS A 169 -15.28 -12.53 -7.63
CA LYS A 169 -15.74 -11.83 -6.41
C LYS A 169 -16.81 -10.79 -6.77
N SER A 170 -17.90 -10.72 -6.03
CA SER A 170 -19.10 -9.94 -6.41
C SER A 170 -19.43 -8.74 -5.52
N ASN A 171 -18.46 -8.13 -4.83
CA ASN A 171 -18.72 -7.12 -3.81
C ASN A 171 -18.26 -5.70 -4.17
N ILE A 172 -17.96 -5.39 -5.44
CA ILE A 172 -17.59 -4.02 -5.84
C ILE A 172 -18.85 -3.16 -5.98
N LYS A 173 -18.85 -2.02 -5.31
CA LYS A 173 -19.86 -0.96 -5.48
C LYS A 173 -19.19 0.27 -6.07
N LEU A 174 -19.45 0.54 -7.35
CA LEU A 174 -19.04 1.79 -7.97
C LEU A 174 -19.99 2.92 -7.57
N GLN A 175 -19.44 4.11 -7.37
CA GLN A 175 -20.23 5.34 -7.29
C GLN A 175 -20.94 5.57 -8.62
N GLU A 176 -22.13 6.19 -8.57
CA GLU A 176 -22.98 6.42 -9.76
C GLU A 176 -22.21 7.14 -10.89
N SER A 177 -21.42 8.14 -10.53
CA SER A 177 -20.59 8.93 -11.46
C SER A 177 -19.53 8.15 -12.24
N LEU A 178 -19.23 6.91 -11.84
CA LEU A 178 -18.21 6.07 -12.44
C LEU A 178 -18.78 4.97 -13.33
N LYS A 179 -20.07 4.69 -13.23
CA LYS A 179 -20.72 3.58 -13.94
C LYS A 179 -20.67 3.70 -15.46
N ASP A 180 -20.62 4.93 -15.98
CA ASP A 180 -20.51 5.18 -17.41
C ASP A 180 -19.08 5.00 -17.95
N LYS A 181 -18.08 5.01 -17.09
CA LYS A 181 -16.64 4.98 -17.44
C LYS A 181 -15.97 3.66 -17.15
N ILE A 182 -16.48 2.92 -16.16
CA ILE A 182 -15.85 1.71 -15.64
C ILE A 182 -16.85 0.56 -15.71
N ILE A 183 -16.45 -0.52 -16.37
CA ILE A 183 -17.23 -1.76 -16.49
C ILE A 183 -16.77 -2.74 -15.42
N ILE A 184 -17.68 -3.42 -14.73
CA ILE A 184 -17.34 -4.52 -13.82
C ILE A 184 -17.56 -5.83 -14.56
N ASN A 185 -16.56 -6.71 -14.54
CA ASN A 185 -16.63 -8.08 -15.04
C ASN A 185 -16.28 -9.05 -13.89
N GLU A 186 -17.27 -9.79 -13.44
CA GLU A 186 -17.16 -10.71 -12.30
C GLU A 186 -16.77 -12.14 -12.70
N LYS A 187 -16.54 -12.38 -13.99
CA LYS A 187 -16.17 -13.72 -14.48
C LYS A 187 -14.82 -14.15 -13.89
N GLN A 188 -14.73 -15.45 -13.59
CA GLN A 188 -13.49 -16.05 -13.12
C GLN A 188 -12.49 -16.16 -14.27
N ILE A 189 -11.28 -15.67 -14.03
CA ILE A 189 -10.20 -15.67 -15.02
C ILE A 189 -9.55 -17.05 -15.07
N LYS A 190 -9.41 -17.59 -16.29
CA LYS A 190 -8.69 -18.82 -16.57
C LYS A 190 -7.21 -18.55 -16.83
N GLU A 191 -6.92 -17.62 -17.75
CA GLU A 191 -5.56 -17.27 -18.13
C GLU A 191 -5.49 -15.92 -18.85
N PHE A 192 -4.29 -15.34 -18.86
CA PHE A 192 -3.91 -14.21 -19.72
C PHE A 192 -3.21 -14.75 -20.97
N ILE A 193 -3.55 -14.19 -22.13
CA ILE A 193 -3.06 -14.68 -23.42
C ILE A 193 -2.47 -13.51 -24.21
N GLY A 194 -1.35 -13.77 -24.86
CA GLY A 194 -0.67 -12.86 -25.76
C GLY A 194 0.48 -13.56 -26.49
N ASP A 195 1.24 -12.79 -27.22
CA ASP A 195 2.49 -13.21 -27.87
C ASP A 195 3.71 -12.55 -27.17
N LYS A 196 4.16 -11.39 -27.65
CA LYS A 196 5.21 -10.59 -27.01
C LYS A 196 4.67 -9.74 -25.86
N ILE A 197 3.40 -9.35 -25.96
CA ILE A 197 2.66 -8.55 -24.99
C ILE A 197 1.28 -9.15 -24.80
N ILE A 198 0.63 -8.83 -23.68
CA ILE A 198 -0.74 -9.27 -23.40
C ILE A 198 -1.70 -8.77 -24.47
N ARG A 199 -2.70 -9.59 -24.83
CA ARG A 199 -3.72 -9.26 -25.84
C ARG A 199 -5.13 -9.45 -25.33
N LYS A 200 -5.35 -10.47 -24.49
CA LYS A 200 -6.69 -10.82 -24.02
C LYS A 200 -6.67 -11.56 -22.69
N VAL A 201 -7.79 -11.49 -22.02
CA VAL A 201 -8.14 -12.31 -20.86
C VAL A 201 -9.09 -13.40 -21.32
N LYS A 202 -8.81 -14.66 -20.99
CA LYS A 202 -9.71 -15.77 -21.18
C LYS A 202 -10.35 -16.14 -19.85
N PHE A 203 -11.68 -16.28 -19.84
CA PHE A 203 -12.45 -16.66 -18.66
C PHE A 203 -12.71 -18.17 -18.62
N THR A 204 -13.17 -18.66 -17.48
CA THR A 204 -13.46 -20.10 -17.28
C THR A 204 -14.66 -20.60 -18.08
N ASP A 205 -15.54 -19.70 -18.52
CA ASP A 205 -16.66 -19.96 -19.42
C ASP A 205 -16.26 -19.90 -20.91
N ASP A 206 -14.93 -19.90 -21.18
CA ASP A 206 -14.31 -19.80 -22.50
C ASP A 206 -14.58 -18.49 -23.26
N THR A 207 -15.29 -17.54 -22.69
CA THR A 207 -15.39 -16.17 -23.26
C THR A 207 -14.07 -15.43 -23.13
N GLU A 208 -13.88 -14.40 -23.96
CA GLU A 208 -12.64 -13.61 -24.00
C GLU A 208 -12.93 -12.12 -23.93
N LEU A 209 -12.01 -11.37 -23.31
CA LEU A 209 -11.99 -9.91 -23.30
C LEU A 209 -10.68 -9.43 -23.93
N GLN A 210 -10.79 -8.67 -25.02
CA GLN A 210 -9.63 -8.02 -25.65
C GLN A 210 -9.17 -6.84 -24.82
N ILE A 211 -7.87 -6.76 -24.53
CA ILE A 211 -7.27 -5.68 -23.74
C ILE A 211 -5.84 -5.41 -24.17
N ARG A 212 -5.33 -4.23 -23.84
CA ARG A 212 -3.93 -3.84 -24.13
C ARG A 212 -3.06 -3.82 -22.87
N GLY A 213 -3.68 -3.70 -21.70
CA GLY A 213 -2.98 -3.70 -20.43
C GLY A 213 -3.85 -4.18 -19.28
N ILE A 214 -3.21 -4.73 -18.26
CA ILE A 214 -3.84 -5.10 -16.99
C ILE A 214 -3.05 -4.44 -15.86
N PHE A 215 -3.77 -3.79 -14.95
CA PHE A 215 -3.22 -3.21 -13.72
C PHE A 215 -3.66 -4.06 -12.54
N VAL A 216 -2.68 -4.63 -11.83
CA VAL A 216 -2.98 -5.54 -10.71
C VAL A 216 -3.13 -4.74 -9.42
N ALA A 217 -4.35 -4.68 -8.92
CA ALA A 217 -4.77 -4.00 -7.69
C ALA A 217 -5.55 -4.96 -6.76
N GLU A 218 -5.02 -6.17 -6.58
CA GLU A 218 -5.64 -7.21 -5.76
C GLU A 218 -5.37 -6.97 -4.27
N GLY A 219 -6.42 -6.96 -3.46
CA GLY A 219 -6.34 -6.74 -2.03
C GLY A 219 -6.27 -5.26 -1.66
N VAL A 220 -5.26 -4.86 -0.89
CA VAL A 220 -5.01 -3.47 -0.47
C VAL A 220 -3.67 -2.99 -1.00
N ALA A 221 -3.54 -1.68 -1.19
CA ALA A 221 -2.25 -1.08 -1.55
C ALA A 221 -1.22 -1.32 -0.45
N THR A 222 -0.01 -1.66 -0.86
CA THR A 222 1.12 -1.90 0.05
C THR A 222 2.05 -0.70 0.13
N SER A 223 2.95 -0.68 1.13
CA SER A 223 4.02 0.31 1.20
C SER A 223 4.82 0.43 -0.09
N ILE A 224 5.05 -0.68 -0.79
CA ILE A 224 5.78 -0.71 -2.07
C ILE A 224 4.99 -0.03 -3.18
N ASP A 225 3.67 -0.21 -3.21
CA ASP A 225 2.81 0.44 -4.20
C ASP A 225 2.80 1.96 -3.99
N PHE A 226 2.67 2.44 -2.75
CA PHE A 226 2.77 3.86 -2.42
C PHE A 226 4.15 4.43 -2.72
N ALA A 227 5.22 3.75 -2.29
CA ALA A 227 6.60 4.17 -2.56
C ALA A 227 6.87 4.32 -4.06
N ARG A 228 6.41 3.37 -4.88
CA ARG A 228 6.54 3.41 -6.34
C ARG A 228 5.83 4.61 -6.95
N LYS A 229 4.57 4.88 -6.54
CA LYS A 229 3.79 6.03 -7.01
C LYS A 229 4.43 7.37 -6.65
N LEU A 230 5.08 7.46 -5.50
CA LEU A 230 5.80 8.63 -5.03
C LEU A 230 7.20 8.79 -5.67
N GLY A 231 7.67 7.83 -6.48
CA GLY A 231 9.01 7.87 -7.07
C GLY A 231 10.14 7.42 -6.12
N ALA A 232 9.82 6.76 -5.03
CA ALA A 232 10.84 6.18 -4.17
C ALA A 232 11.54 4.99 -4.85
N ARG A 233 12.83 4.80 -4.56
CA ARG A 233 13.62 3.71 -5.14
C ARG A 233 13.16 2.37 -4.62
N ILE A 234 12.92 1.44 -5.54
CA ILE A 234 12.54 0.06 -5.25
C ILE A 234 13.62 -0.87 -5.81
N ALA A 235 14.12 -1.79 -5.00
CA ALA A 235 15.05 -2.84 -5.43
C ALA A 235 14.56 -4.20 -4.89
N GLN A 236 14.57 -5.23 -5.73
CA GLN A 236 14.15 -6.59 -5.34
C GLN A 236 12.79 -6.63 -4.61
N ASN A 237 11.82 -5.83 -5.07
CA ASN A 237 10.49 -5.68 -4.47
C ASN A 237 10.55 -5.19 -2.99
N ARG A 238 11.49 -4.30 -2.66
CA ARG A 238 11.67 -3.69 -1.34
C ARG A 238 11.92 -2.20 -1.49
N ILE A 239 11.49 -1.41 -0.53
CA ILE A 239 11.77 0.02 -0.51
C ILE A 239 13.23 0.22 -0.09
N VAL A 240 13.98 0.93 -0.92
CA VAL A 240 15.37 1.26 -0.60
C VAL A 240 15.40 2.41 0.38
N VAL A 241 15.97 2.16 1.55
CA VAL A 241 16.19 3.16 2.62
C VAL A 241 17.66 3.18 3.02
N ASP A 242 18.07 4.29 3.60
CA ASP A 242 19.39 4.40 4.24
C ASP A 242 19.37 3.88 5.69
N SER A 243 20.46 4.07 6.44
CA SER A 243 20.57 3.66 7.85
C SER A 243 19.64 4.43 8.80
N LYS A 244 19.03 5.52 8.32
CA LYS A 244 18.08 6.35 9.04
C LYS A 244 16.62 6.00 8.68
N MET A 245 16.41 4.95 7.88
CA MET A 245 15.11 4.57 7.32
C MET A 245 14.51 5.64 6.39
N GLU A 246 15.33 6.55 5.85
CA GLU A 246 14.93 7.55 4.87
C GLU A 246 14.91 6.96 3.46
N THR A 247 13.90 7.32 2.68
CA THR A 247 13.89 7.07 1.23
C THR A 247 14.61 8.20 0.49
N ASN A 248 14.67 8.12 -0.83
CA ASN A 248 15.14 9.26 -1.65
C ASN A 248 14.13 10.42 -1.77
N ILE A 249 12.96 10.31 -1.17
CA ILE A 249 11.93 11.36 -1.15
C ILE A 249 11.96 12.03 0.22
N PRO A 250 12.22 13.35 0.31
CA PRO A 250 12.25 14.06 1.58
C PRO A 250 10.96 13.90 2.38
N GLY A 251 11.07 13.59 3.67
CA GLY A 251 9.93 13.37 4.55
C GLY A 251 9.23 12.01 4.40
N LEU A 252 9.65 11.18 3.44
CA LEU A 252 9.13 9.83 3.26
C LEU A 252 10.10 8.80 3.83
N TYR A 253 9.62 8.05 4.81
CA TYR A 253 10.35 6.98 5.51
C TYR A 253 9.69 5.63 5.24
N ALA A 254 10.43 4.54 5.42
CA ALA A 254 9.88 3.19 5.40
C ALA A 254 10.56 2.33 6.47
N ALA A 255 9.79 1.42 7.10
CA ALA A 255 10.30 0.54 8.16
C ALA A 255 9.53 -0.78 8.22
N GLY A 256 10.19 -1.81 8.71
CA GLY A 256 9.68 -3.17 8.82
C GLY A 256 9.83 -3.95 7.51
N ASP A 257 9.06 -5.00 7.35
CA ASP A 257 9.24 -5.99 6.27
C ASP A 257 9.27 -5.39 4.86
N CYS A 258 8.70 -4.21 4.64
CA CYS A 258 8.71 -3.54 3.33
C CYS A 258 10.10 -3.04 2.91
N THR A 259 11.04 -2.89 3.83
CA THR A 259 12.44 -2.52 3.56
C THR A 259 13.31 -3.77 3.33
N GLY A 260 12.86 -4.93 3.78
CA GLY A 260 13.56 -6.20 3.67
C GLY A 260 14.40 -6.55 4.90
N GLY A 261 15.55 -7.21 4.68
CA GLY A 261 16.39 -7.67 5.79
C GLY A 261 15.80 -8.89 6.52
N LEU A 262 16.00 -8.94 7.83
CA LEU A 262 15.47 -9.99 8.68
C LEU A 262 14.00 -9.70 9.04
N LEU A 263 13.09 -10.48 8.51
CA LEU A 263 11.63 -10.30 8.71
C LEU A 263 11.21 -10.80 10.09
N GLN A 264 11.43 -9.98 11.11
CA GLN A 264 11.15 -10.31 12.51
C GLN A 264 10.54 -9.10 13.24
N ILE A 265 9.78 -9.38 14.31
CA ILE A 265 9.20 -8.34 15.16
C ILE A 265 10.29 -7.41 15.71
N SER A 266 11.39 -7.97 16.20
CA SER A 266 12.51 -7.21 16.78
C SER A 266 13.12 -6.24 15.78
N THR A 267 13.33 -6.66 14.53
CA THR A 267 13.84 -5.80 13.46
C THR A 267 12.85 -4.70 13.12
N ALA A 268 11.57 -5.05 12.94
CA ALA A 268 10.53 -4.07 12.64
C ALA A 268 10.39 -3.01 13.75
N VAL A 269 10.47 -3.42 15.03
CA VAL A 269 10.45 -2.49 16.18
C VAL A 269 11.68 -1.57 16.16
N ALA A 270 12.87 -2.12 15.89
CA ALA A 270 14.10 -1.34 15.83
C ALA A 270 14.07 -0.32 14.68
N GLU A 271 13.69 -0.74 13.48
CA GLU A 271 13.55 0.14 12.32
C GLU A 271 12.50 1.23 12.55
N GLY A 272 11.37 0.88 13.17
CA GLY A 272 10.36 1.86 13.57
C GLY A 272 10.88 2.89 14.56
N ALA A 273 11.71 2.48 15.53
CA ALA A 273 12.35 3.39 16.48
C ALA A 273 13.33 4.35 15.78
N ILE A 274 14.14 3.83 14.85
CA ILE A 274 15.07 4.63 14.04
C ILE A 274 14.28 5.63 13.21
N ALA A 275 13.30 5.19 12.42
CA ALA A 275 12.46 6.04 11.58
C ALA A 275 11.77 7.14 12.41
N GLY A 276 11.17 6.76 13.55
CA GLY A 276 10.52 7.72 14.44
C GLY A 276 11.49 8.80 14.97
N THR A 277 12.73 8.42 15.30
CA THR A 277 13.77 9.34 15.75
C THR A 277 14.22 10.30 14.64
N GLU A 278 14.42 9.81 13.43
CA GLU A 278 14.83 10.63 12.28
C GLU A 278 13.69 11.54 11.81
N ILE A 279 12.46 11.08 11.81
CA ILE A 279 11.27 11.95 11.56
C ILE A 279 11.21 13.12 12.55
N ILE A 280 11.53 12.92 13.82
CA ILE A 280 11.57 13.99 14.81
C ILE A 280 12.60 15.06 14.41
N LYS A 281 13.80 14.65 13.98
CA LYS A 281 14.84 15.58 13.51
C LYS A 281 14.36 16.35 12.29
N PHE A 282 13.88 15.64 11.26
CA PHE A 282 13.35 16.23 10.04
C PHE A 282 12.28 17.30 10.31
N ILE A 283 11.32 17.01 11.20
CA ILE A 283 10.26 17.96 11.54
C ILE A 283 10.79 19.19 12.28
N ARG A 284 11.80 19.03 13.13
CA ARG A 284 12.39 20.14 13.88
C ARG A 284 13.23 21.06 12.98
N GLU A 285 14.07 20.50 12.14
CA GLU A 285 14.89 21.23 11.18
C GLU A 285 14.02 22.07 10.23
N ASN A 286 12.96 21.50 9.69
CA ASN A 286 12.03 22.23 8.81
C ASN A 286 11.07 23.22 9.54
N LYS A 287 11.11 23.30 10.87
CA LYS A 287 10.43 24.35 11.64
C LYS A 287 11.29 25.60 11.84
N GLU A 288 12.61 25.45 11.84
CA GLU A 288 13.57 26.54 12.06
C GLU A 288 13.81 27.37 10.79
N GLU A 289 13.46 26.84 9.59
CA GLU A 289 13.61 27.54 8.31
C GLU A 289 12.39 28.40 7.91
N LYS A 290 11.36 28.48 8.74
CA LYS A 290 10.16 29.30 8.55
C LYS A 290 10.04 30.37 9.64
#